data_5e370d70476fea6579f54fdd315921c5
#
_entry.id   5e370d70476fea6579f54fdd315921c5
#
_cell.length_a   1.000
_cell.length_b   1.000
_cell.length_c   1.000
_cell.angle_alpha   90.00
_cell.angle_beta   90.00
_cell.angle_gamma   90.00
#
_symmetry.space_group_name_H-M   'P 1'
#
loop_
_entity.id
_entity.type
_entity.pdbx_description
1 polymer ?
#
loop_
_entity_poly.entity_id
_entity_poly.type
_entity_poly.pdbx_seq_one_letter_code
_entity_poly.pdbx_strand_id
1 'polypeptide(L)'
;GLYFYVDSPRNDLQQVAEVNAWLRENCTGENSAYMICHGVVYSPDVFRISALPDESIREILPYGACNPGNDAFPKELLTAQVVLTCTPFDPNNHTEKMNAAFLENQEKYAPFELAATFDMGNGYTITAYRRVKAPTAAELDTYRAYLAEENERFPYNFSAVWDKLAVQFANNG
;
A
#
# COMPACT_ATOMS: atom_id res chain seq x y z
N GLY A 1 19.28 9.82 -16.51
CA GLY A 1 18.18 8.91 -16.20
C GLY A 1 18.07 8.60 -14.72
N LEU A 2 16.98 7.99 -14.31
CA LEU A 2 16.79 7.53 -12.94
C LEU A 2 17.34 6.11 -12.80
N TYR A 3 18.11 5.90 -11.73
CA TYR A 3 18.69 4.60 -11.39
C TYR A 3 18.18 4.18 -10.02
N PHE A 4 17.63 2.96 -9.91
CA PHE A 4 17.13 2.37 -8.67
C PHE A 4 17.68 0.97 -8.52
N TYR A 5 18.80 0.79 -7.81
CA TYR A 5 19.39 -0.51 -7.47
C TYR A 5 19.71 -1.43 -8.66
N VAL A 6 19.70 -0.90 -9.87
CA VAL A 6 20.03 -1.62 -11.11
C VAL A 6 21.06 -0.82 -11.89
N ASP A 7 21.91 -1.51 -12.64
CA ASP A 7 23.00 -0.88 -13.41
C ASP A 7 22.53 -0.16 -14.66
N SER A 8 21.22 -0.13 -14.92
CA SER A 8 20.63 0.50 -16.10
C SER A 8 19.50 1.45 -15.73
N PRO A 9 19.25 2.51 -16.55
CA PRO A 9 18.10 3.38 -16.35
C PRO A 9 16.80 2.59 -16.46
N ARG A 10 15.76 3.08 -15.76
CA ARG A 10 14.40 2.53 -15.90
C ARG A 10 13.88 2.76 -17.32
N ASN A 11 13.15 1.77 -17.84
CA ASN A 11 12.50 1.84 -19.15
C ASN A 11 10.96 1.96 -19.04
N ASP A 12 10.44 2.10 -17.83
CA ASP A 12 9.00 2.19 -17.52
C ASP A 12 8.54 3.58 -17.04
N LEU A 13 9.35 4.62 -17.32
CA LEU A 13 9.05 5.98 -16.84
C LEU A 13 7.72 6.53 -17.37
N GLN A 14 7.32 6.15 -18.59
CA GLN A 14 6.03 6.54 -19.13
C GLN A 14 4.88 5.92 -18.32
N GLN A 15 4.97 4.65 -18.00
CA GLN A 15 3.97 3.93 -17.22
C GLN A 15 3.90 4.48 -15.78
N VAL A 16 5.05 4.77 -15.19
CA VAL A 16 5.12 5.44 -13.87
C VAL A 16 4.43 6.81 -13.92
N ALA A 17 4.68 7.59 -14.97
CA ALA A 17 4.02 8.89 -15.16
C ALA A 17 2.49 8.75 -15.30
N GLU A 18 2.01 7.70 -15.96
CA GLU A 18 0.56 7.40 -16.08
C GLU A 18 -0.08 7.11 -14.71
N VAL A 19 0.59 6.32 -13.87
CA VAL A 19 0.13 6.07 -12.49
C VAL A 19 0.10 7.37 -11.70
N ASN A 20 1.15 8.19 -11.77
CA ASN A 20 1.22 9.48 -11.09
C ASN A 20 0.11 10.44 -11.54
N ALA A 21 -0.16 10.51 -12.84
CA ALA A 21 -1.25 11.32 -13.38
C ALA A 21 -2.61 10.85 -12.85
N TRP A 22 -2.84 9.56 -12.82
CA TRP A 22 -4.07 8.98 -12.28
C TRP A 22 -4.23 9.30 -10.78
N LEU A 23 -3.15 9.20 -10.00
CA LEU A 23 -3.17 9.55 -8.57
C LEU A 23 -3.56 11.02 -8.36
N ARG A 24 -3.00 11.95 -9.13
CA ARG A 24 -3.36 13.38 -9.04
C ARG A 24 -4.83 13.63 -9.36
N GLU A 25 -5.38 12.93 -10.32
CA GLU A 25 -6.78 13.07 -10.73
C GLU A 25 -7.78 12.42 -9.75
N ASN A 26 -7.36 11.37 -9.05
CA ASN A 26 -8.27 10.51 -8.29
C ASN A 26 -8.08 10.59 -6.77
N CYS A 27 -7.00 11.21 -6.29
CA CYS A 27 -6.69 11.32 -4.87
C CYS A 27 -6.53 12.78 -4.48
N THR A 28 -7.11 13.14 -3.34
CA THR A 28 -7.06 14.51 -2.81
C THR A 28 -6.62 14.49 -1.36
N GLY A 29 -5.54 15.21 -1.08
CA GLY A 29 -5.05 15.41 0.26
C GLY A 29 -3.91 14.49 0.68
N GLU A 30 -3.35 14.81 1.82
CA GLU A 30 -2.23 14.10 2.42
C GLU A 30 -2.59 12.67 2.77
N ASN A 31 -1.73 11.71 2.42
CA ASN A 31 -1.90 10.29 2.68
C ASN A 31 -3.21 9.71 2.13
N SER A 32 -3.70 10.26 1.02
CA SER A 32 -4.95 9.81 0.40
C SER A 32 -4.83 8.54 -0.42
N ALA A 33 -3.62 8.11 -0.75
CA ALA A 33 -3.33 6.81 -1.33
C ALA A 33 -2.29 6.05 -0.49
N TYR A 34 -2.36 4.73 -0.51
CA TYR A 34 -1.38 3.86 0.12
C TYR A 34 -0.95 2.77 -0.86
N MET A 35 0.34 2.48 -0.94
CA MET A 35 0.88 1.43 -1.80
C MET A 35 1.38 0.25 -0.98
N ILE A 36 0.78 -0.93 -1.18
CA ILE A 36 1.24 -2.19 -0.62
C ILE A 36 2.32 -2.75 -1.55
N CYS A 37 3.48 -2.12 -1.58
CA CYS A 37 4.60 -2.59 -2.38
C CYS A 37 5.89 -1.91 -1.92
N HIS A 38 6.83 -2.69 -1.46
CA HIS A 38 8.14 -2.22 -1.04
C HIS A 38 9.24 -3.14 -1.60
N GLY A 39 9.12 -3.48 -2.87
CA GLY A 39 10.08 -4.31 -3.58
C GLY A 39 11.20 -3.51 -4.25
N VAL A 40 12.12 -4.24 -4.85
CA VAL A 40 13.26 -3.65 -5.58
C VAL A 40 12.80 -2.89 -6.83
N VAL A 41 11.81 -3.44 -7.55
CA VAL A 41 11.34 -2.84 -8.81
C VAL A 41 10.34 -1.72 -8.55
N TYR A 42 9.37 -1.93 -7.65
CA TYR A 42 8.37 -0.93 -7.28
C TYR A 42 8.30 -0.74 -5.79
N SER A 43 8.28 0.52 -5.41
CA SER A 43 8.05 1.01 -4.05
C SER A 43 7.40 2.40 -4.16
N PRO A 44 6.84 2.96 -3.08
CA PRO A 44 6.33 4.33 -3.12
C PRO A 44 7.34 5.35 -3.64
N ASP A 45 8.62 5.18 -3.35
CA ASP A 45 9.67 6.12 -3.77
C ASP A 45 9.88 6.18 -5.28
N VAL A 46 9.65 5.10 -6.01
CA VAL A 46 9.71 5.12 -7.47
C VAL A 46 8.77 6.19 -8.03
N PHE A 47 7.55 6.25 -7.51
CA PHE A 47 6.52 7.21 -7.94
C PHE A 47 6.81 8.62 -7.42
N ARG A 48 7.18 8.74 -6.16
CA ARG A 48 7.47 10.01 -5.49
C ARG A 48 8.67 10.72 -6.12
N ILE A 49 9.76 10.01 -6.33
CA ILE A 49 11.00 10.57 -6.93
C ILE A 49 10.81 10.88 -8.40
N SER A 50 10.15 10.01 -9.16
CA SER A 50 9.89 10.22 -10.59
C SER A 50 9.01 11.43 -10.87
N ALA A 51 8.19 11.86 -9.92
CA ALA A 51 7.33 13.02 -10.06
C ALA A 51 8.05 14.35 -9.86
N LEU A 52 9.23 14.35 -9.21
CA LEU A 52 9.95 15.59 -8.90
C LEU A 52 10.26 16.42 -10.15
N PRO A 53 10.20 17.76 -10.06
CA PRO A 53 10.05 18.57 -8.84
C PRO A 53 8.61 18.76 -8.33
N ASP A 54 7.62 18.10 -8.92
CA ASP A 54 6.24 18.13 -8.44
C ASP A 54 6.12 17.35 -7.13
N GLU A 55 5.78 18.04 -6.03
CA GLU A 55 5.66 17.46 -4.68
C GLU A 55 4.28 16.84 -4.39
N SER A 56 3.32 16.92 -5.33
CA SER A 56 1.95 16.44 -5.12
C SER A 56 1.89 14.94 -4.83
N ILE A 57 2.73 14.14 -5.47
CA ILE A 57 2.77 12.69 -5.24
C ILE A 57 3.31 12.36 -3.85
N ARG A 58 4.27 13.11 -3.32
CA ARG A 58 4.76 12.95 -1.94
C ARG A 58 3.69 13.22 -0.91
N GLU A 59 2.81 14.18 -1.17
CA GLU A 59 1.66 14.47 -0.31
C GLU A 59 0.64 13.34 -0.34
N ILE A 60 0.29 12.87 -1.54
CA ILE A 60 -0.73 11.84 -1.77
C ILE A 60 -0.27 10.47 -1.24
N LEU A 61 0.96 10.08 -1.55
CA LEU A 61 1.49 8.73 -1.36
C LEU A 61 2.59 8.70 -0.30
N PRO A 62 2.29 8.24 0.94
CA PRO A 62 3.28 8.15 2.01
C PRO A 62 4.27 7.00 1.75
N TYR A 63 5.44 7.11 2.36
CA TYR A 63 6.48 6.08 2.30
C TYR A 63 6.20 4.89 3.23
N GLY A 64 5.32 5.01 4.21
CA GLY A 64 5.14 4.03 5.30
C GLY A 64 4.94 2.59 4.84
N ALA A 65 5.71 1.68 5.39
CA ALA A 65 5.57 0.24 5.20
C ALA A 65 5.19 -0.45 6.50
N CYS A 66 4.60 -1.65 6.40
CA CYS A 66 4.56 -2.55 7.55
C CYS A 66 5.97 -3.09 7.76
N ASN A 67 6.60 -2.65 8.82
CA ASN A 67 7.96 -3.05 9.13
C ASN A 67 8.02 -3.58 10.56
N PRO A 68 8.25 -4.89 10.73
CA PRO A 68 8.36 -5.50 12.05
C PRO A 68 9.43 -4.82 12.92
N GLY A 69 10.53 -4.34 12.29
CA GLY A 69 11.61 -3.67 12.98
C GLY A 69 11.27 -2.32 13.61
N ASN A 70 10.19 -1.68 13.14
CA ASN A 70 9.77 -0.35 13.59
C ASN A 70 8.46 -0.35 14.38
N ASP A 71 7.93 -1.51 14.72
CA ASP A 71 6.62 -1.64 15.39
C ASP A 71 5.51 -0.83 14.67
N ALA A 72 5.54 -0.85 13.35
CA ALA A 72 4.66 -0.02 12.55
C ALA A 72 3.65 -0.85 11.76
N PHE A 73 2.37 -0.57 11.98
CA PHE A 73 1.31 -0.96 11.07
C PHE A 73 0.91 0.25 10.24
N PRO A 74 0.81 0.13 8.91
CA PRO A 74 0.45 1.25 8.05
C PRO A 74 -1.05 1.56 8.17
N LYS A 75 -1.41 2.45 9.10
CA LYS A 75 -2.81 2.87 9.29
C LYS A 75 -3.46 3.44 8.04
N GLU A 76 -2.66 3.97 7.12
CA GLU A 76 -3.11 4.48 5.83
C GLU A 76 -3.80 3.40 4.98
N LEU A 77 -3.47 2.13 5.19
CA LEU A 77 -4.19 1.00 4.57
C LEU A 77 -5.69 1.01 4.90
N LEU A 78 -6.05 1.55 6.07
CA LEU A 78 -7.42 1.63 6.55
C LEU A 78 -8.08 2.99 6.27
N THR A 79 -7.29 4.04 6.14
CA THR A 79 -7.78 5.42 6.04
C THR A 79 -7.64 6.03 4.64
N ALA A 80 -6.76 5.48 3.79
CA ALA A 80 -6.56 5.98 2.44
C ALA A 80 -7.81 5.79 1.57
N GLN A 81 -8.06 6.74 0.68
CA GLN A 81 -9.12 6.66 -0.32
C GLN A 81 -8.83 5.60 -1.38
N VAL A 82 -7.54 5.41 -1.69
CA VAL A 82 -7.05 4.50 -2.72
C VAL A 82 -5.93 3.64 -2.15
N VAL A 83 -5.98 2.35 -2.43
CA VAL A 83 -4.88 1.41 -2.14
C VAL A 83 -4.38 0.82 -3.46
N LEU A 84 -3.06 0.83 -3.64
CA LEU A 84 -2.41 0.25 -4.81
C LEU A 84 -1.69 -1.04 -4.42
N THR A 85 -1.85 -2.06 -5.25
CA THR A 85 -1.12 -3.33 -5.16
C THR A 85 -0.22 -3.50 -6.38
N CYS A 86 0.80 -4.32 -6.26
CA CYS A 86 1.71 -4.64 -7.37
C CYS A 86 1.89 -6.15 -7.46
N THR A 87 1.81 -6.70 -8.66
CA THR A 87 2.08 -8.10 -8.93
C THR A 87 3.07 -8.24 -10.08
N PRO A 88 4.01 -9.20 -10.03
CA PRO A 88 4.29 -10.13 -8.93
C PRO A 88 4.90 -9.41 -7.71
N PHE A 89 4.87 -10.07 -6.56
CA PHE A 89 5.48 -9.59 -5.32
C PHE A 89 6.93 -10.06 -5.21
N ASP A 90 7.73 -9.28 -4.49
CA ASP A 90 9.03 -9.76 -4.01
C ASP A 90 8.77 -10.80 -2.90
N PRO A 91 9.16 -12.07 -3.12
CA PRO A 91 8.84 -13.15 -2.18
C PRO A 91 9.55 -13.04 -0.82
N ASN A 92 10.55 -12.18 -0.72
CA ASN A 92 11.30 -11.96 0.52
C ASN A 92 10.77 -10.77 1.34
N ASN A 93 9.67 -10.19 0.93
CA ASN A 93 9.15 -8.97 1.54
C ASN A 93 7.88 -9.23 2.34
N HIS A 94 7.74 -8.56 3.49
CA HIS A 94 6.52 -8.60 4.32
C HIS A 94 5.27 -8.10 3.58
N THR A 95 5.46 -7.35 2.51
CA THR A 95 4.36 -6.83 1.69
C THR A 95 3.54 -7.93 1.03
N GLU A 96 4.11 -9.10 0.74
CA GLU A 96 3.36 -10.24 0.20
C GLU A 96 2.24 -10.68 1.15
N LYS A 97 2.56 -10.84 2.44
CA LYS A 97 1.57 -11.23 3.46
C LYS A 97 0.54 -10.14 3.72
N MET A 98 0.97 -8.88 3.73
CA MET A 98 0.07 -7.74 3.87
C MET A 98 -0.89 -7.68 2.69
N ASN A 99 -0.40 -7.92 1.49
CA ASN A 99 -1.24 -7.96 0.30
C ASN A 99 -2.21 -9.15 0.34
N ALA A 100 -1.80 -10.31 0.80
CA ALA A 100 -2.69 -11.46 0.97
C ALA A 100 -3.83 -11.14 1.93
N ALA A 101 -3.53 -10.48 3.05
CA ALA A 101 -4.54 -10.01 4.01
C ALA A 101 -5.49 -8.97 3.38
N PHE A 102 -4.97 -8.06 2.58
CA PHE A 102 -5.77 -7.09 1.84
C PHE A 102 -6.74 -7.77 0.86
N LEU A 103 -6.26 -8.73 0.08
CA LEU A 103 -7.08 -9.47 -0.88
C LEU A 103 -8.13 -10.35 -0.19
N GLU A 104 -7.79 -10.95 0.95
CA GLU A 104 -8.74 -11.69 1.78
C GLU A 104 -9.87 -10.79 2.28
N ASN A 105 -9.55 -9.60 2.76
CA ASN A 105 -10.55 -8.60 3.16
C ASN A 105 -11.42 -8.17 1.97
N GLN A 106 -10.81 -8.01 0.81
CA GLN A 106 -11.53 -7.64 -0.41
C GLN A 106 -12.53 -8.73 -0.81
N GLU A 107 -12.15 -10.01 -0.69
CA GLU A 107 -13.03 -11.13 -0.97
C GLU A 107 -14.18 -11.21 0.03
N LYS A 108 -13.90 -11.05 1.33
CA LYS A 108 -14.90 -11.21 2.40
C LYS A 108 -15.86 -10.03 2.54
N TYR A 109 -15.35 -8.81 2.43
CA TYR A 109 -16.09 -7.62 2.84
C TYR A 109 -16.26 -6.60 1.72
N ALA A 110 -15.52 -6.73 0.63
CA ALA A 110 -15.51 -5.78 -0.50
C ALA A 110 -15.45 -4.30 -0.04
N PRO A 111 -14.50 -3.92 0.83
CA PRO A 111 -14.38 -2.54 1.29
C PRO A 111 -13.92 -1.58 0.19
N PHE A 112 -13.37 -2.11 -0.88
CA PHE A 112 -12.88 -1.36 -2.04
C PHE A 112 -13.55 -1.85 -3.32
N GLU A 113 -13.55 -1.00 -4.34
CA GLU A 113 -13.85 -1.37 -5.72
C GLU A 113 -12.59 -1.23 -6.59
N LEU A 114 -12.50 -2.02 -7.65
CA LEU A 114 -11.44 -1.89 -8.65
C LEU A 114 -11.60 -0.57 -9.40
N ALA A 115 -10.59 0.30 -9.33
CA ALA A 115 -10.64 1.63 -9.95
C ALA A 115 -9.79 1.71 -11.23
N ALA A 116 -8.60 1.11 -11.25
CA ALA A 116 -7.71 1.14 -12.41
C ALA A 116 -6.69 -0.01 -12.36
N THR A 117 -6.21 -0.38 -13.53
CA THR A 117 -5.13 -1.37 -13.69
C THR A 117 -4.10 -0.81 -14.67
N PHE A 118 -2.82 -0.93 -14.30
CA PHE A 118 -1.71 -0.42 -15.10
C PHE A 118 -0.75 -1.57 -15.43
N ASP A 119 -0.61 -1.86 -16.71
CA ASP A 119 0.46 -2.74 -17.22
C ASP A 119 1.74 -1.91 -17.31
N MET A 120 2.74 -2.28 -16.53
CA MET A 120 4.01 -1.53 -16.47
C MET A 120 4.98 -1.87 -17.61
N GLY A 121 4.61 -2.77 -18.51
CA GLY A 121 5.39 -3.12 -19.70
C GLY A 121 6.60 -4.02 -19.43
N ASN A 122 6.75 -4.55 -18.21
CA ASN A 122 7.88 -5.34 -17.75
C ASN A 122 7.46 -6.61 -16.99
N GLY A 123 6.22 -7.05 -17.18
CA GLY A 123 5.65 -8.18 -16.47
C GLY A 123 4.98 -7.82 -15.14
N TYR A 124 5.13 -6.58 -14.67
CA TYR A 124 4.46 -6.07 -13.48
C TYR A 124 3.14 -5.38 -13.81
N THR A 125 2.18 -5.53 -12.92
CA THR A 125 0.88 -4.85 -12.96
C THR A 125 0.65 -4.12 -11.65
N ILE A 126 0.25 -2.85 -11.74
CA ILE A 126 -0.20 -2.07 -10.59
C ILE A 126 -1.71 -1.94 -10.68
N THR A 127 -2.40 -2.28 -9.59
CA THR A 127 -3.85 -2.23 -9.49
C THR A 127 -4.25 -1.24 -8.41
N ALA A 128 -5.15 -0.32 -8.75
CA ALA A 128 -5.70 0.67 -7.82
C ALA A 128 -7.10 0.27 -7.40
N TYR A 129 -7.34 0.28 -6.10
CA TYR A 129 -8.64 0.03 -5.47
C TYR A 129 -9.11 1.28 -4.74
N ARG A 130 -10.37 1.67 -4.93
CA ARG A 130 -10.99 2.81 -4.26
C ARG A 130 -11.87 2.34 -3.12
N ARG A 131 -11.69 2.91 -1.94
CA ARG A 131 -12.50 2.60 -0.76
C ARG A 131 -13.93 3.08 -0.96
N VAL A 132 -14.88 2.19 -0.74
CA VAL A 132 -16.33 2.43 -0.87
C VAL A 132 -17.11 2.18 0.43
N LYS A 133 -16.46 1.61 1.44
CA LYS A 133 -17.04 1.34 2.75
C LYS A 133 -16.08 1.80 3.85
N ALA A 134 -16.60 2.31 4.95
CA ALA A 134 -15.80 2.60 6.13
C ALA A 134 -15.16 1.31 6.68
N PRO A 135 -13.94 1.36 7.24
CA PRO A 135 -13.33 0.21 7.89
C PRO A 135 -14.20 -0.34 9.02
N THR A 136 -14.29 -1.67 9.12
CA THR A 136 -15.05 -2.35 10.16
C THR A 136 -14.15 -3.13 11.10
N ALA A 137 -14.63 -3.47 12.28
CA ALA A 137 -13.90 -4.33 13.21
C ALA A 137 -13.59 -5.70 12.59
N ALA A 138 -14.51 -6.26 11.80
CA ALA A 138 -14.30 -7.54 11.11
C ALA A 138 -13.18 -7.47 10.07
N GLU A 139 -13.08 -6.37 9.32
CA GLU A 139 -11.95 -6.13 8.39
C GLU A 139 -10.62 -6.10 9.13
N LEU A 140 -10.57 -5.48 10.32
CA LEU A 140 -9.36 -5.41 11.12
C LEU A 140 -8.86 -6.78 11.60
N ASP A 141 -9.74 -7.73 11.83
CA ASP A 141 -9.37 -9.05 12.34
C ASP A 141 -8.46 -9.82 11.38
N THR A 142 -8.60 -9.61 10.07
CA THR A 142 -7.72 -10.21 9.07
C THR A 142 -6.29 -9.67 9.18
N TYR A 143 -6.15 -8.37 9.39
CA TYR A 143 -4.84 -7.75 9.62
C TYR A 143 -4.25 -8.14 10.97
N ARG A 144 -5.09 -8.31 11.99
CA ARG A 144 -4.66 -8.77 13.30
C ARG A 144 -4.06 -10.17 13.25
N ALA A 145 -4.65 -11.09 12.49
CA ALA A 145 -4.09 -12.43 12.29
C ALA A 145 -2.71 -12.37 11.62
N TYR A 146 -2.54 -11.51 10.61
CA TYR A 146 -1.25 -11.26 9.99
C TYR A 146 -0.22 -10.73 10.99
N LEU A 147 -0.58 -9.73 11.79
CA LEU A 147 0.31 -9.15 12.79
C LEU A 147 0.70 -10.15 13.88
N ALA A 148 -0.21 -11.01 14.29
CA ALA A 148 0.08 -12.05 15.27
C ALA A 148 1.12 -13.05 14.74
N GLU A 149 1.01 -13.46 13.48
CA GLU A 149 1.97 -14.33 12.82
C GLU A 149 3.36 -13.68 12.72
N GLU A 150 3.41 -12.41 12.32
CA GLU A 150 4.68 -11.65 12.23
C GLU A 150 5.31 -11.43 13.62
N ASN A 151 4.50 -11.27 14.66
CA ASN A 151 4.99 -11.08 16.02
C ASN A 151 5.63 -12.36 16.61
N GLU A 152 5.17 -13.54 16.22
CA GLU A 152 5.84 -14.80 16.57
C GLU A 152 7.23 -14.90 15.96
N ARG A 153 7.35 -14.45 14.72
CA ARG A 153 8.60 -14.46 13.96
C ARG A 153 9.56 -13.35 14.36
N PHE A 154 9.03 -12.17 14.61
CA PHE A 154 9.74 -10.97 15.01
C PHE A 154 9.03 -10.40 16.24
N PRO A 155 9.56 -10.55 17.45
CA PRO A 155 8.85 -10.20 18.69
C PRO A 155 8.75 -8.68 18.88
N TYR A 156 8.01 -8.02 18.01
CA TYR A 156 7.68 -6.61 18.13
C TYR A 156 6.26 -6.46 18.68
N ASN A 157 6.04 -5.38 19.40
CA ASN A 157 4.74 -5.14 20.03
C ASN A 157 3.85 -4.28 19.13
N PHE A 158 3.09 -4.91 18.25
CA PHE A 158 2.06 -4.24 17.46
C PHE A 158 0.78 -3.92 18.24
N SER A 159 0.66 -4.39 19.49
CA SER A 159 -0.59 -4.28 20.24
C SER A 159 -1.01 -2.83 20.49
N ALA A 160 -0.06 -1.93 20.77
CA ALA A 160 -0.36 -0.52 21.01
C ALA A 160 -0.99 0.17 19.79
N VAL A 161 -0.49 -0.12 18.58
CA VAL A 161 -1.03 0.41 17.33
C VAL A 161 -2.40 -0.21 17.07
N TRP A 162 -2.51 -1.52 17.24
CA TRP A 162 -3.74 -2.26 17.02
C TRP A 162 -4.87 -1.80 17.94
N ASP A 163 -4.57 -1.62 19.24
CA ASP A 163 -5.57 -1.20 20.23
C ASP A 163 -6.16 0.17 19.88
N LYS A 164 -5.34 1.10 19.41
CA LYS A 164 -5.81 2.41 18.92
C LYS A 164 -6.73 2.28 17.71
N LEU A 165 -6.37 1.44 16.74
CA LEU A 165 -7.20 1.21 15.56
C LEU A 165 -8.52 0.52 15.92
N ALA A 166 -8.47 -0.47 16.80
CA ALA A 166 -9.67 -1.16 17.27
C ALA A 166 -10.66 -0.20 17.96
N VAL A 167 -10.17 0.73 18.78
CA VAL A 167 -10.99 1.78 19.38
C VAL A 167 -11.55 2.72 18.33
N GLN A 168 -10.71 3.17 17.38
CA GLN A 168 -11.12 4.11 16.33
C GLN A 168 -12.25 3.57 15.45
N PHE A 169 -12.23 2.26 15.14
CA PHE A 169 -13.18 1.64 14.22
C PHE A 169 -14.21 0.73 14.90
N ALA A 170 -14.25 0.68 16.24
CA ALA A 170 -15.14 -0.21 16.98
C ALA A 170 -16.63 0.00 16.66
N ASN A 171 -17.03 1.23 16.33
CA ASN A 171 -18.42 1.59 16.04
C ASN A 171 -18.78 1.50 14.54
N ASN A 172 -17.85 1.07 13.70
CA ASN A 172 -18.09 0.90 12.28
C ASN A 172 -18.60 -0.52 12.00
N GLY A 173 -19.76 -0.62 11.45
CA GLY A 173 -20.32 -1.88 10.93
C GLY A 173 -20.90 -2.81 11.90
#